data_50de37f8d4fc16a2bd755167fc74e95b
#
_entry.id   50de37f8d4fc16a2bd755167fc74e95b
#
_cell.length_a   1.000
_cell.length_b   1.000
_cell.length_c   1.000
_cell.angle_alpha   90.00
_cell.angle_beta   90.00
_cell.angle_gamma   90.00
#
_symmetry.space_group_name_H-M   'P 1'
#
loop_
_entity.id
_entity.type
_entity.pdbx_description
1 polymer ?
#
loop_
_entity_poly.entity_id
_entity_poly.type
_entity_poly.pdbx_seq_one_letter_code
_entity_poly.pdbx_strand_id
1 'polypeptide(L)'
;MASRIADFARAYSACETGGIAILCDYLHIRPGLTAIIGGGGKTTLLRVLANALSARGSVIVATSTKMMTPEWCPSLIDPSLGEVQEALSGSPVVCVGSIQEETGKMAQSSLAFSELLSLADYVLVEADGAKMLPLKAHADYEPVIPDCASLVVCVAGIDGVGSHVSETCHRPGRYAELAGISQECQVTPEAVAAVLNAEALHDVLLINKVEAPAQWRMAERIAFLCNTPVVAGSLKNGEFRCLQ
;
A
#
# COMPACT_ATOMS: atom_id res chain seq x y z
N MET A 1 12.07 5.31 -17.87
CA MET A 1 11.34 4.09 -17.54
C MET A 1 12.17 2.82 -17.72
N ALA A 2 12.79 2.59 -18.88
CA ALA A 2 13.58 1.36 -19.13
C ALA A 2 14.81 1.14 -18.21
N SER A 3 15.47 2.20 -17.71
CA SER A 3 16.62 2.05 -16.80
C SER A 3 16.24 1.57 -15.40
N ARG A 4 15.04 1.91 -14.88
CA ARG A 4 14.56 1.46 -13.58
C ARG A 4 14.23 -0.03 -13.55
N ILE A 5 13.74 -0.59 -14.66
CA ILE A 5 13.42 -2.02 -14.80
C ILE A 5 14.71 -2.87 -14.84
N ALA A 6 15.79 -2.37 -15.44
CA ALA A 6 17.06 -3.09 -15.55
C ALA A 6 17.80 -3.20 -14.19
N ASP A 7 17.69 -2.20 -13.32
CA ASP A 7 18.25 -2.23 -11.96
C ASP A 7 17.46 -3.18 -11.06
N PHE A 8 16.16 -3.36 -11.31
CA PHE A 8 15.29 -4.30 -10.62
C PHE A 8 15.68 -5.76 -10.88
N ALA A 9 15.93 -6.12 -12.14
CA ALA A 9 16.24 -7.50 -12.54
C ALA A 9 17.61 -8.00 -12.04
N ARG A 10 18.54 -7.11 -11.70
CA ARG A 10 19.88 -7.47 -11.20
C ARG A 10 19.94 -7.83 -9.71
N ALA A 11 18.93 -7.44 -8.92
CA ALA A 11 18.95 -7.63 -7.47
C ALA A 11 18.45 -9.00 -7.01
N TYR A 12 17.75 -9.76 -7.86
CA TYR A 12 17.02 -10.95 -7.40
C TYR A 12 17.25 -12.19 -8.28
N SER A 13 18.34 -12.89 -8.04
CA SER A 13 18.60 -14.20 -8.67
C SER A 13 18.17 -15.42 -7.82
N ALA A 14 17.50 -15.21 -6.67
CA ALA A 14 17.00 -16.31 -5.83
C ALA A 14 15.67 -15.90 -5.20
N CYS A 15 14.62 -16.68 -5.42
CA CYS A 15 13.33 -16.56 -4.75
C CYS A 15 13.48 -17.06 -3.28
N GLU A 16 14.09 -16.26 -2.40
CA GLU A 16 14.20 -16.56 -0.99
C GLU A 16 12.95 -16.09 -0.25
N THR A 17 12.43 -16.91 0.66
CA THR A 17 11.36 -16.51 1.56
C THR A 17 11.96 -15.60 2.64
N GLY A 18 11.53 -14.34 2.68
CA GLY A 18 11.99 -13.35 3.65
C GLY A 18 10.93 -13.04 4.69
N GLY A 19 11.36 -12.63 5.88
CA GLY A 19 10.50 -12.12 6.95
C GLY A 19 10.14 -10.63 6.79
N ILE A 20 9.41 -10.07 7.75
CA ILE A 20 8.95 -8.66 7.75
C ILE A 20 10.11 -7.66 7.57
N ALA A 21 11.29 -7.95 8.13
CA ALA A 21 12.46 -7.08 7.98
C ALA A 21 12.92 -6.92 6.51
N ILE A 22 12.71 -7.95 5.69
CA ILE A 22 13.04 -7.97 4.26
C ILE A 22 11.95 -7.31 3.40
N LEU A 23 10.71 -7.22 3.91
CA LEU A 23 9.61 -6.63 3.14
C LEU A 23 9.90 -5.20 2.67
N CYS A 24 10.53 -4.37 3.53
CA CYS A 24 10.90 -3.01 3.15
C CYS A 24 11.88 -2.99 1.96
N ASP A 25 12.79 -3.95 1.91
CA ASP A 25 13.77 -4.07 0.84
C ASP A 25 13.12 -4.61 -0.45
N TYR A 26 12.22 -5.59 -0.33
CA TYR A 26 11.43 -6.12 -1.46
C TYR A 26 10.51 -5.07 -2.07
N LEU A 27 9.91 -4.22 -1.25
CA LEU A 27 9.09 -3.09 -1.72
C LEU A 27 9.92 -1.85 -2.10
N HIS A 28 11.26 -1.92 -2.01
CA HIS A 28 12.18 -0.81 -2.30
C HIS A 28 11.91 0.47 -1.51
N ILE A 29 11.43 0.36 -0.27
CA ILE A 29 11.20 1.51 0.60
C ILE A 29 12.54 2.20 0.89
N ARG A 30 12.61 3.49 0.61
CA ARG A 30 13.76 4.36 0.85
C ARG A 30 13.34 5.55 1.70
N PRO A 31 14.28 6.28 2.35
CA PRO A 31 13.95 7.57 2.95
C PRO A 31 13.20 8.47 1.98
N GLY A 32 12.12 9.09 2.45
CA GLY A 32 11.19 9.85 1.62
C GLY A 32 9.74 9.47 1.86
N LEU A 33 8.84 9.87 0.96
CA LEU A 33 7.42 9.59 1.06
C LEU A 33 7.02 8.38 0.22
N THR A 34 6.41 7.39 0.89
CA THR A 34 5.78 6.23 0.24
C THR A 34 4.26 6.35 0.35
N ALA A 35 3.58 6.42 -0.79
CA ALA A 35 2.13 6.34 -0.86
C ALA A 35 1.66 4.90 -0.96
N ILE A 36 0.60 4.54 -0.22
CA ILE A 36 0.01 3.19 -0.19
C ILE A 36 -1.43 3.28 -0.69
N ILE A 37 -1.73 2.54 -1.76
CA ILE A 37 -3.03 2.53 -2.44
C ILE A 37 -3.60 1.12 -2.54
N GLY A 38 -4.82 0.97 -3.05
CA GLY A 38 -5.45 -0.32 -3.34
C GLY A 38 -6.33 -0.86 -2.22
N GLY A 39 -6.47 -2.18 -2.14
CA GLY A 39 -7.30 -2.91 -1.18
C GLY A 39 -6.52 -3.96 -0.40
N GLY A 40 -7.23 -4.79 0.41
CA GLY A 40 -6.64 -6.02 0.95
C GLY A 40 -5.60 -5.89 2.05
N GLY A 41 -5.48 -4.71 2.74
CA GLY A 41 -4.64 -4.64 3.94
C GLY A 41 -3.69 -3.45 4.05
N LYS A 42 -4.00 -2.29 3.44
CA LYS A 42 -3.19 -1.07 3.53
C LYS A 42 -2.81 -0.65 4.95
N THR A 43 -3.79 -0.53 5.83
CA THR A 43 -3.56 -0.13 7.23
C THR A 43 -2.65 -1.13 7.98
N THR A 44 -2.77 -2.42 7.64
CA THR A 44 -1.85 -3.45 8.17
C THR A 44 -0.44 -3.25 7.61
N LEU A 45 -0.32 -2.98 6.32
CA LEU A 45 0.98 -2.70 5.70
C LEU A 45 1.63 -1.45 6.30
N LEU A 46 0.87 -0.36 6.49
CA LEU A 46 1.36 0.85 7.17
C LEU A 46 1.99 0.52 8.52
N ARG A 47 1.28 -0.25 9.37
CA ARG A 47 1.79 -0.65 10.69
C ARG A 47 3.05 -1.50 10.59
N VAL A 48 3.06 -2.48 9.68
CA VAL A 48 4.20 -3.39 9.48
C VAL A 48 5.43 -2.63 9.01
N LEU A 49 5.27 -1.75 8.00
CA LEU A 49 6.36 -0.91 7.50
C LEU A 49 6.85 0.08 8.55
N ALA A 50 5.94 0.77 9.25
CA ALA A 50 6.32 1.74 10.28
C ALA A 50 7.16 1.07 11.37
N ASN A 51 6.74 -0.10 11.86
CA ASN A 51 7.50 -0.85 12.85
C ASN A 51 8.88 -1.32 12.34
N ALA A 52 8.96 -1.78 11.09
CA ALA A 52 10.23 -2.23 10.51
C ALA A 52 11.19 -1.06 10.25
N LEU A 53 10.67 0.07 9.78
CA LEU A 53 11.45 1.27 9.45
C LEU A 53 11.90 2.04 10.71
N SER A 54 11.17 1.91 11.83
CA SER A 54 11.53 2.57 13.10
C SER A 54 12.91 2.16 13.63
N ALA A 55 13.42 1.01 13.21
CA ALA A 55 14.80 0.58 13.49
C ALA A 55 15.85 1.25 12.58
N ARG A 56 15.41 1.92 11.50
CA ARG A 56 16.28 2.54 10.49
C ARG A 56 16.22 4.07 10.54
N GLY A 57 15.20 4.66 11.16
CA GLY A 57 15.00 6.10 11.26
C GLY A 57 13.62 6.48 11.79
N SER A 58 13.35 7.77 11.82
CA SER A 58 12.06 8.34 12.24
C SER A 58 10.98 8.12 11.18
N VAL A 59 9.75 7.81 11.63
CA VAL A 59 8.62 7.49 10.74
C VAL A 59 7.41 8.35 11.07
N ILE A 60 6.85 9.02 10.09
CA ILE A 60 5.54 9.64 10.17
C ILE A 60 4.54 8.81 9.36
N VAL A 61 3.41 8.47 9.97
CA VAL A 61 2.25 7.88 9.31
C VAL A 61 1.20 8.96 9.09
N ALA A 62 0.62 9.02 7.89
CA ALA A 62 -0.39 10.02 7.55
C ALA A 62 -1.40 9.47 6.53
N THR A 63 -2.39 10.25 6.19
CA THR A 63 -3.33 9.97 5.09
C THR A 63 -3.56 11.21 4.26
N SER A 64 -3.75 11.04 2.97
CA SER A 64 -4.23 12.08 2.06
C SER A 64 -5.75 12.04 1.84
N THR A 65 -6.41 11.03 2.41
CA THR A 65 -7.86 10.84 2.32
C THR A 65 -8.48 10.69 3.72
N LYS A 66 -8.91 9.49 4.10
CA LYS A 66 -9.49 9.19 5.41
C LYS A 66 -9.09 7.79 5.82
N MET A 67 -8.59 7.64 7.05
CA MET A 67 -8.27 6.34 7.65
C MET A 67 -8.78 6.25 9.09
N MET A 68 -8.81 5.06 9.66
CA MET A 68 -9.01 4.92 11.10
C MET A 68 -7.78 5.44 11.84
N THR A 69 -8.00 6.19 12.92
CA THR A 69 -6.89 6.65 13.77
C THR A 69 -6.11 5.46 14.31
N PRO A 70 -4.79 5.37 14.08
CA PRO A 70 -3.98 4.28 14.58
C PRO A 70 -3.93 4.26 16.11
N GLU A 71 -4.14 3.07 16.71
CA GLU A 71 -4.01 2.86 18.16
C GLU A 71 -2.60 2.35 18.55
N TRP A 72 -1.77 2.01 17.56
CA TRP A 72 -0.46 1.36 17.74
C TRP A 72 0.72 2.34 17.74
N CYS A 73 0.48 3.64 17.58
CA CYS A 73 1.48 4.71 17.73
C CYS A 73 0.80 5.98 18.23
N PRO A 74 1.56 6.95 18.81
CA PRO A 74 1.02 8.26 19.15
C PRO A 74 0.40 8.94 17.93
N SER A 75 -0.82 9.47 18.09
CA SER A 75 -1.54 10.20 17.05
C SER A 75 -1.67 11.66 17.41
N LEU A 76 -1.17 12.54 16.57
CA LEU A 76 -1.20 13.99 16.71
C LEU A 76 -2.30 14.57 15.83
N ILE A 77 -3.20 15.32 16.42
CA ILE A 77 -4.33 15.92 15.74
C ILE A 77 -4.08 17.40 15.54
N ASP A 78 -4.04 17.83 14.28
CA ASP A 78 -3.72 19.20 13.84
C ASP A 78 -2.51 19.81 14.55
N PRO A 79 -1.36 19.07 14.62
CA PRO A 79 -0.19 19.55 15.33
C PRO A 79 0.52 20.66 14.56
N SER A 80 1.29 21.49 15.29
CA SER A 80 2.36 22.30 14.72
C SER A 80 3.58 21.46 14.38
N LEU A 81 4.51 21.99 13.58
CA LEU A 81 5.79 21.32 13.26
C LEU A 81 6.60 21.02 14.52
N GLY A 82 6.60 21.94 15.51
CA GLY A 82 7.31 21.76 16.78
C GLY A 82 6.77 20.58 17.59
N GLU A 83 5.44 20.41 17.66
CA GLU A 83 4.82 19.28 18.34
C GLU A 83 5.13 17.94 17.67
N VAL A 84 5.17 17.90 16.33
CA VAL A 84 5.59 16.69 15.61
C VAL A 84 7.05 16.34 15.92
N GLN A 85 7.94 17.33 15.93
CA GLN A 85 9.35 17.14 16.23
C GLN A 85 9.57 16.68 17.68
N GLU A 86 8.83 17.23 18.64
CA GLU A 86 8.86 16.81 20.04
C GLU A 86 8.38 15.36 20.19
N ALA A 87 7.27 15.01 19.54
CA ALA A 87 6.74 13.65 19.59
C ALA A 87 7.69 12.62 18.96
N LEU A 88 8.38 12.94 17.87
CA LEU A 88 9.40 12.09 17.25
C LEU A 88 10.62 11.89 18.15
N SER A 89 10.92 12.86 19.05
CA SER A 89 11.99 12.70 20.03
C SER A 89 11.65 11.68 21.12
N GLY A 90 10.37 11.46 21.39
CA GLY A 90 9.86 10.49 22.37
C GLY A 90 9.42 9.14 21.77
N SER A 91 9.13 9.09 20.47
CA SER A 91 8.68 7.89 19.76
C SER A 91 9.21 7.88 18.33
N PRO A 92 9.84 6.79 17.86
CA PRO A 92 10.35 6.73 16.48
C PRO A 92 9.24 6.67 15.42
N VAL A 93 7.99 6.44 15.84
CA VAL A 93 6.82 6.42 14.96
C VAL A 93 5.73 7.30 15.55
N VAL A 94 5.21 8.22 14.74
CA VAL A 94 4.05 9.05 15.08
C VAL A 94 3.07 9.08 13.92
N CYS A 95 1.78 9.24 14.22
CA CYS A 95 0.76 9.48 13.22
C CYS A 95 0.35 10.96 13.26
N VAL A 96 0.20 11.57 12.08
CA VAL A 96 -0.15 13.00 11.94
C VAL A 96 -1.38 13.13 11.04
N GLY A 97 -2.40 13.85 11.53
CA GLY A 97 -3.63 14.10 10.77
C GLY A 97 -4.54 15.10 11.45
N SER A 98 -5.71 15.32 10.88
CA SER A 98 -6.84 16.02 11.48
C SER A 98 -7.95 15.03 11.81
N ILE A 99 -8.98 15.43 12.56
CA ILE A 99 -10.18 14.61 12.77
C ILE A 99 -11.33 15.19 11.96
N GLN A 100 -11.93 14.35 11.13
CA GLN A 100 -13.18 14.69 10.48
C GLN A 100 -14.34 14.49 11.46
N GLU A 101 -14.98 15.57 11.88
CA GLU A 101 -16.03 15.56 12.91
C GLU A 101 -17.21 14.63 12.56
N GLU A 102 -17.62 14.59 11.28
CA GLU A 102 -18.76 13.80 10.81
C GLU A 102 -18.57 12.29 10.93
N THR A 103 -17.34 11.80 10.81
CA THR A 103 -17.03 10.37 10.76
C THR A 103 -16.14 9.88 11.89
N GLY A 104 -15.52 10.78 12.64
CA GLY A 104 -14.52 10.46 13.65
C GLY A 104 -13.23 9.86 13.08
N LYS A 105 -13.07 9.86 11.77
CA LYS A 105 -11.88 9.34 11.10
C LYS A 105 -10.79 10.38 11.03
N MET A 106 -9.56 9.92 11.00
CA MET A 106 -8.42 10.76 10.68
C MET A 106 -8.43 11.12 9.20
N ALA A 107 -8.22 12.39 8.91
CA ALA A 107 -8.08 12.98 7.59
C ALA A 107 -6.68 13.61 7.45
N GLN A 108 -6.39 14.16 6.28
CA GLN A 108 -5.14 14.86 6.02
C GLN A 108 -4.95 16.01 7.02
N SER A 109 -3.73 16.15 7.55
CA SER A 109 -3.32 17.30 8.37
C SER A 109 -3.30 18.59 7.56
N SER A 110 -3.35 19.72 8.27
CA SER A 110 -3.08 21.06 7.69
C SER A 110 -1.62 21.23 7.26
N LEU A 111 -0.68 20.43 7.83
CA LEU A 111 0.72 20.42 7.43
C LEU A 111 0.87 19.80 6.04
N ALA A 112 1.67 20.44 5.17
CA ALA A 112 1.98 19.90 3.87
C ALA A 112 2.86 18.65 3.98
N PHE A 113 2.74 17.69 3.05
CA PHE A 113 3.58 16.50 3.04
C PHE A 113 5.08 16.82 2.91
N SER A 114 5.44 17.91 2.22
CA SER A 114 6.82 18.40 2.15
C SER A 114 7.37 18.86 3.49
N GLU A 115 6.51 19.41 4.37
CA GLU A 115 6.88 19.79 5.73
C GLU A 115 7.09 18.54 6.58
N LEU A 116 6.20 17.53 6.49
CA LEU A 116 6.37 16.25 7.17
C LEU A 116 7.67 15.53 6.74
N LEU A 117 8.02 15.60 5.45
CA LEU A 117 9.29 15.06 4.92
C LEU A 117 10.53 15.74 5.50
N SER A 118 10.43 16.99 5.96
CA SER A 118 11.56 17.68 6.60
C SER A 118 11.81 17.23 8.04
N LEU A 119 10.83 16.54 8.65
CA LEU A 119 10.87 16.14 10.07
C LEU A 119 11.20 14.66 10.28
N ALA A 120 11.01 13.80 9.27
CA ALA A 120 11.21 12.37 9.42
C ALA A 120 11.92 11.75 8.21
N ASP A 121 12.65 10.66 8.45
CA ASP A 121 13.33 9.91 7.39
C ASP A 121 12.33 9.23 6.46
N TYR A 122 11.19 8.78 7.00
CA TYR A 122 10.14 8.07 6.27
C TYR A 122 8.78 8.70 6.54
N VAL A 123 8.02 8.96 5.49
CA VAL A 123 6.61 9.37 5.56
C VAL A 123 5.78 8.32 4.81
N LEU A 124 4.90 7.62 5.52
CA LEU A 124 4.01 6.59 4.98
C LEU A 124 2.59 7.14 4.90
N VAL A 125 2.01 7.19 3.69
CA VAL A 125 0.71 7.83 3.45
C VAL A 125 -0.31 6.83 2.91
N GLU A 126 -1.45 6.63 3.61
CA GLU A 126 -2.61 5.96 3.04
C GLU A 126 -3.32 6.93 2.07
N ALA A 127 -3.27 6.63 0.76
CA ALA A 127 -3.67 7.58 -0.27
C ALA A 127 -5.05 7.29 -0.91
N ASP A 128 -5.76 6.29 -0.42
CA ASP A 128 -7.12 5.97 -0.88
C ASP A 128 -7.93 5.15 0.13
N GLY A 129 -9.26 5.10 -0.04
CA GLY A 129 -10.17 4.23 0.71
C GLY A 129 -10.55 2.97 -0.09
N ALA A 130 -10.72 1.81 0.56
CA ALA A 130 -11.15 0.56 -0.07
C ALA A 130 -12.34 -0.13 0.62
N LYS A 131 -12.97 0.52 1.61
CA LYS A 131 -14.09 -0.06 2.40
C LYS A 131 -13.83 -1.48 2.90
N MET A 132 -12.58 -1.78 3.29
CA MET A 132 -12.10 -3.10 3.73
C MET A 132 -12.19 -4.23 2.69
N LEU A 133 -12.52 -3.93 1.44
CA LEU A 133 -12.55 -4.90 0.36
C LEU A 133 -11.13 -5.27 -0.11
N PRO A 134 -10.90 -6.51 -0.54
CA PRO A 134 -9.58 -6.99 -0.94
C PRO A 134 -9.07 -6.40 -2.25
N LEU A 135 -9.96 -6.09 -3.18
CA LEU A 135 -9.63 -5.56 -4.51
C LEU A 135 -10.32 -4.21 -4.76
N LYS A 136 -9.76 -3.44 -5.68
CA LYS A 136 -10.26 -2.09 -5.95
C LYS A 136 -9.97 -1.69 -7.39
N ALA A 137 -10.88 -0.86 -7.95
CA ALA A 137 -10.59 0.04 -9.06
C ALA A 137 -10.75 1.49 -8.57
N HIS A 138 -9.92 2.41 -9.09
CA HIS A 138 -9.92 3.80 -8.70
C HIS A 138 -10.89 4.62 -9.55
N ALA A 139 -11.50 5.63 -8.94
CA ALA A 139 -12.22 6.68 -9.65
C ALA A 139 -11.25 7.79 -10.06
N ASP A 140 -11.66 8.68 -10.95
CA ASP A 140 -10.82 9.75 -11.50
C ASP A 140 -10.28 10.74 -10.45
N TYR A 141 -10.94 10.83 -9.27
CA TYR A 141 -10.52 11.69 -8.15
C TYR A 141 -9.67 10.97 -7.10
N GLU A 142 -9.29 9.73 -7.34
CA GLU A 142 -8.41 8.96 -6.47
C GLU A 142 -7.53 7.99 -7.29
N PRO A 143 -6.41 7.52 -6.74
CA PRO A 143 -5.88 7.84 -5.41
C PRO A 143 -5.39 9.29 -5.32
N VAL A 144 -5.36 9.83 -4.08
CA VAL A 144 -4.78 11.15 -3.80
C VAL A 144 -3.32 10.98 -3.41
N ILE A 145 -2.49 10.73 -4.40
CA ILE A 145 -1.04 10.54 -4.21
C ILE A 145 -0.39 11.91 -4.04
N PRO A 146 0.37 12.17 -2.95
CA PRO A 146 1.12 13.41 -2.80
C PRO A 146 2.15 13.60 -3.92
N ASP A 147 2.27 14.81 -4.46
CA ASP A 147 3.22 15.11 -5.56
C ASP A 147 4.69 14.82 -5.19
N CYS A 148 5.02 14.88 -3.91
CA CYS A 148 6.35 14.57 -3.39
C CYS A 148 6.56 13.06 -3.08
N ALA A 149 5.62 12.19 -3.46
CA ALA A 149 5.79 10.76 -3.29
C ALA A 149 6.94 10.24 -4.17
N SER A 150 7.87 9.52 -3.54
CA SER A 150 9.01 8.89 -4.22
C SER A 150 8.73 7.44 -4.62
N LEU A 151 7.69 6.85 -4.04
CA LEU A 151 7.28 5.47 -4.27
C LEU A 151 5.77 5.31 -4.04
N VAL A 152 5.12 4.54 -4.91
CA VAL A 152 3.72 4.15 -4.76
C VAL A 152 3.61 2.62 -4.66
N VAL A 153 3.14 2.12 -3.53
CA VAL A 153 2.88 0.69 -3.30
C VAL A 153 1.38 0.43 -3.43
N CYS A 154 0.99 -0.43 -4.37
CA CYS A 154 -0.37 -0.92 -4.45
C CYS A 154 -0.51 -2.22 -3.65
N VAL A 155 -1.57 -2.35 -2.87
CA VAL A 155 -1.91 -3.60 -2.15
C VAL A 155 -3.13 -4.24 -2.80
N ALA A 156 -3.07 -5.54 -3.07
CA ALA A 156 -4.19 -6.35 -3.52
C ALA A 156 -4.31 -7.60 -2.65
N GLY A 157 -5.50 -7.90 -2.14
CA GLY A 157 -5.74 -9.11 -1.37
C GLY A 157 -6.07 -10.29 -2.28
N ILE A 158 -5.28 -11.38 -2.20
CA ILE A 158 -5.51 -12.59 -2.99
C ILE A 158 -6.85 -13.27 -2.66
N ASP A 159 -7.39 -13.01 -1.49
CA ASP A 159 -8.70 -13.50 -1.01
C ASP A 159 -9.90 -12.95 -1.81
N GLY A 160 -9.67 -11.95 -2.67
CA GLY A 160 -10.66 -11.48 -3.64
C GLY A 160 -10.78 -12.35 -4.88
N VAL A 161 -9.77 -13.14 -5.22
CA VAL A 161 -9.76 -14.00 -6.40
C VAL A 161 -10.68 -15.21 -6.18
N GLY A 162 -11.55 -15.49 -7.14
CA GLY A 162 -12.55 -16.55 -7.07
C GLY A 162 -13.92 -16.13 -6.53
N SER A 163 -14.05 -14.90 -5.97
CA SER A 163 -15.32 -14.31 -5.56
C SER A 163 -15.89 -13.41 -6.67
N HIS A 164 -17.20 -13.10 -6.61
CA HIS A 164 -17.81 -12.20 -7.59
C HIS A 164 -17.25 -10.77 -7.46
N VAL A 165 -17.09 -10.08 -8.60
CA VAL A 165 -16.61 -8.69 -8.68
C VAL A 165 -17.48 -7.78 -7.80
N SER A 166 -18.81 -7.96 -7.85
CA SER A 166 -19.77 -7.18 -7.05
C SER A 166 -19.58 -7.30 -5.55
N GLU A 167 -19.02 -8.41 -5.06
CA GLU A 167 -18.85 -8.71 -3.62
C GLU A 167 -17.48 -8.31 -3.08
N THR A 168 -16.44 -8.42 -3.90
CA THR A 168 -15.04 -8.39 -3.45
C THR A 168 -14.27 -7.16 -3.93
N CYS A 169 -14.80 -6.40 -4.91
CA CYS A 169 -14.12 -5.25 -5.46
C CYS A 169 -14.74 -3.93 -5.02
N HIS A 170 -13.93 -3.01 -4.53
CA HIS A 170 -14.39 -1.64 -4.34
C HIS A 170 -14.56 -0.97 -5.71
N ARG A 171 -15.73 -0.36 -5.97
CA ARG A 171 -16.20 0.12 -7.29
C ARG A 171 -16.32 -0.99 -8.33
N PRO A 172 -17.21 -1.96 -8.09
CA PRO A 172 -17.31 -3.16 -8.93
C PRO A 172 -17.61 -2.83 -10.40
N GLY A 173 -18.40 -1.76 -10.70
CA GLY A 173 -18.67 -1.34 -12.07
C GLY A 173 -17.40 -0.91 -12.82
N ARG A 174 -16.57 -0.08 -12.17
CA ARG A 174 -15.30 0.36 -12.76
C ARG A 174 -14.30 -0.78 -12.88
N TYR A 175 -14.25 -1.65 -11.87
CA TYR A 175 -13.41 -2.86 -11.91
C TYR A 175 -13.78 -3.77 -13.08
N ALA A 176 -15.06 -4.05 -13.25
CA ALA A 176 -15.58 -4.87 -14.35
C ALA A 176 -15.28 -4.27 -15.74
N GLU A 177 -15.45 -2.95 -15.88
CA GLU A 177 -15.10 -2.21 -17.10
C GLU A 177 -13.62 -2.37 -17.46
N LEU A 178 -12.70 -2.11 -16.51
CA LEU A 178 -11.25 -2.22 -16.73
C LEU A 178 -10.80 -3.65 -16.97
N ALA A 179 -11.43 -4.62 -16.32
CA ALA A 179 -11.15 -6.04 -16.51
C ALA A 179 -11.78 -6.63 -17.78
N GLY A 180 -12.70 -5.92 -18.43
CA GLY A 180 -13.45 -6.42 -19.60
C GLY A 180 -14.40 -7.57 -19.28
N ILE A 181 -14.97 -7.62 -18.05
CA ILE A 181 -15.87 -8.68 -17.57
C ILE A 181 -17.15 -8.08 -16.96
N SER A 182 -18.14 -8.93 -16.64
CA SER A 182 -19.34 -8.53 -15.89
C SER A 182 -19.06 -8.49 -14.38
N GLN A 183 -19.81 -7.66 -13.64
CA GLN A 183 -19.78 -7.64 -12.18
C GLN A 183 -20.20 -8.97 -11.54
N GLU A 184 -20.96 -9.78 -12.26
CA GLU A 184 -21.41 -11.12 -11.84
C GLU A 184 -20.36 -12.20 -12.09
N CYS A 185 -19.28 -11.89 -12.80
CA CYS A 185 -18.18 -12.83 -13.02
C CYS A 185 -17.34 -12.97 -11.76
N GLN A 186 -16.73 -14.13 -11.60
CA GLN A 186 -15.70 -14.32 -10.59
C GLN A 186 -14.41 -13.62 -11.02
N VAL A 187 -13.73 -13.01 -10.04
CA VAL A 187 -12.42 -12.40 -10.26
C VAL A 187 -11.40 -13.50 -10.54
N THR A 188 -10.68 -13.37 -11.64
CA THR A 188 -9.56 -14.24 -12.00
C THR A 188 -8.22 -13.52 -11.82
N PRO A 189 -7.08 -14.22 -11.77
CA PRO A 189 -5.76 -13.59 -11.81
C PRO A 189 -5.58 -12.65 -13.01
N GLU A 190 -6.15 -13.01 -14.17
CA GLU A 190 -6.13 -12.18 -15.38
C GLU A 190 -6.90 -10.87 -15.21
N ALA A 191 -8.06 -10.92 -14.55
CA ALA A 191 -8.87 -9.73 -14.26
C ALA A 191 -8.13 -8.78 -13.29
N VAL A 192 -7.46 -9.32 -12.26
CA VAL A 192 -6.64 -8.52 -11.33
C VAL A 192 -5.53 -7.80 -12.09
N ALA A 193 -4.75 -8.54 -12.89
CA ALA A 193 -3.66 -7.96 -13.66
C ALA A 193 -4.15 -6.94 -14.70
N ALA A 194 -5.29 -7.20 -15.36
CA ALA A 194 -5.87 -6.27 -16.33
C ALA A 194 -6.21 -4.92 -15.70
N VAL A 195 -6.87 -4.91 -14.52
CA VAL A 195 -7.19 -3.67 -13.80
C VAL A 195 -5.92 -2.93 -13.39
N LEU A 196 -4.97 -3.61 -12.77
CA LEU A 196 -3.72 -3.01 -12.28
C LEU A 196 -2.88 -2.40 -13.41
N ASN A 197 -2.78 -3.12 -14.54
CA ASN A 197 -2.06 -2.64 -15.73
C ASN A 197 -2.78 -1.48 -16.43
N ALA A 198 -4.12 -1.49 -16.46
CA ALA A 198 -4.91 -0.42 -17.07
C ALA A 198 -4.82 0.88 -16.27
N GLU A 199 -4.82 0.79 -14.94
CA GLU A 199 -4.68 1.96 -14.07
C GLU A 199 -3.24 2.49 -14.03
N ALA A 200 -2.24 1.62 -13.99
CA ALA A 200 -0.80 1.95 -13.99
C ALA A 200 -0.41 3.03 -12.94
N LEU A 201 -1.01 2.96 -11.73
CA LEU A 201 -0.91 3.98 -10.68
C LEU A 201 0.18 3.69 -9.64
N HIS A 202 0.94 2.60 -9.79
CA HIS A 202 1.89 2.14 -8.78
C HIS A 202 3.24 1.73 -9.37
N ASP A 203 4.26 1.80 -8.53
CA ASP A 203 5.64 1.37 -8.86
C ASP A 203 5.88 -0.09 -8.49
N VAL A 204 5.21 -0.60 -7.43
CA VAL A 204 5.32 -1.99 -6.97
C VAL A 204 3.98 -2.48 -6.42
N LEU A 205 3.66 -3.76 -6.70
CA LEU A 205 2.46 -4.43 -6.20
C LEU A 205 2.81 -5.35 -5.03
N LEU A 206 2.05 -5.25 -3.93
CA LEU A 206 2.01 -6.27 -2.88
C LEU A 206 0.72 -7.09 -2.99
N ILE A 207 0.85 -8.37 -3.33
CA ILE A 207 -0.25 -9.33 -3.23
C ILE A 207 -0.24 -9.90 -1.81
N ASN A 208 -1.18 -9.46 -0.99
CA ASN A 208 -1.28 -9.83 0.42
C ASN A 208 -2.22 -11.01 0.65
N LYS A 209 -2.14 -11.63 1.85
CA LYS A 209 -2.94 -12.77 2.33
C LYS A 209 -2.66 -14.08 1.56
N VAL A 210 -1.48 -14.22 0.99
CA VAL A 210 -1.04 -15.44 0.32
C VAL A 210 -0.52 -16.40 1.38
N GLU A 211 -1.35 -17.39 1.77
CA GLU A 211 -1.10 -18.30 2.89
C GLU A 211 -1.16 -19.78 2.47
N ALA A 212 -1.79 -20.10 1.34
CA ALA A 212 -2.01 -21.46 0.85
C ALA A 212 -1.35 -21.71 -0.52
N PRO A 213 -0.98 -22.97 -0.86
CA PRO A 213 -0.35 -23.28 -2.14
C PRO A 213 -1.16 -22.86 -3.37
N ALA A 214 -2.50 -22.90 -3.30
CA ALA A 214 -3.35 -22.44 -4.39
C ALA A 214 -3.26 -20.92 -4.59
N GLN A 215 -3.15 -20.15 -3.50
CA GLN A 215 -3.01 -18.70 -3.54
C GLN A 215 -1.64 -18.29 -4.09
N TRP A 216 -0.57 -19.04 -3.79
CA TRP A 216 0.76 -18.82 -4.40
C TRP A 216 0.71 -18.96 -5.91
N ARG A 217 0.05 -20.01 -6.45
CA ARG A 217 -0.13 -20.17 -7.92
C ARG A 217 -0.90 -19.03 -8.54
N MET A 218 -1.95 -18.52 -7.86
CA MET A 218 -2.70 -17.35 -8.32
C MET A 218 -1.83 -16.08 -8.30
N ALA A 219 -1.04 -15.86 -7.24
CA ALA A 219 -0.13 -14.73 -7.13
C ALA A 219 0.98 -14.77 -8.20
N GLU A 220 1.56 -15.94 -8.46
CA GLU A 220 2.52 -16.15 -9.55
C GLU A 220 1.91 -15.84 -10.92
N ARG A 221 0.64 -16.24 -11.13
CA ARG A 221 -0.07 -15.94 -12.37
C ARG A 221 -0.34 -14.44 -12.53
N ILE A 222 -0.75 -13.73 -11.47
CA ILE A 222 -0.90 -12.26 -11.48
C ILE A 222 0.45 -11.61 -11.78
N ALA A 223 1.51 -12.03 -11.10
CA ALA A 223 2.85 -11.48 -11.31
C ALA A 223 3.30 -11.61 -12.75
N PHE A 224 3.13 -12.80 -13.36
CA PHE A 224 3.48 -13.03 -14.77
C PHE A 224 2.77 -12.08 -15.75
N LEU A 225 1.57 -11.59 -15.39
CA LEU A 225 0.75 -10.73 -16.22
C LEU A 225 0.89 -9.23 -15.92
N CYS A 226 1.44 -8.87 -14.75
CA CYS A 226 1.62 -7.48 -14.37
C CYS A 226 2.85 -6.85 -15.06
N ASN A 227 2.75 -5.54 -15.30
CA ASN A 227 3.83 -4.74 -15.90
C ASN A 227 4.79 -4.12 -14.86
N THR A 228 4.50 -4.30 -13.56
CA THR A 228 5.26 -3.75 -12.44
C THR A 228 5.79 -4.87 -11.57
N PRO A 229 6.88 -4.64 -10.80
CA PRO A 229 7.38 -5.60 -9.83
C PRO A 229 6.32 -6.06 -8.86
N VAL A 230 6.36 -7.34 -8.50
CA VAL A 230 5.37 -7.98 -7.63
C VAL A 230 6.04 -8.68 -6.47
N VAL A 231 5.60 -8.32 -5.28
CA VAL A 231 5.87 -9.03 -4.03
C VAL A 231 4.60 -9.73 -3.60
N ALA A 232 4.68 -10.98 -3.19
CA ALA A 232 3.54 -11.72 -2.65
C ALA A 232 3.85 -12.28 -1.28
N GLY A 233 2.83 -12.39 -0.42
CA GLY A 233 2.98 -12.98 0.90
C GLY A 233 1.83 -12.69 1.84
N SER A 234 2.07 -12.85 3.14
CA SER A 234 1.10 -12.60 4.19
C SER A 234 1.67 -11.65 5.23
N LEU A 235 1.08 -10.45 5.33
CA LEU A 235 1.39 -9.50 6.39
C LEU A 235 1.11 -10.05 7.79
N LYS A 236 0.21 -11.04 7.90
CA LYS A 236 -0.12 -11.72 9.15
C LYS A 236 0.97 -12.72 9.56
N ASN A 237 1.46 -13.49 8.61
CA ASN A 237 2.42 -14.57 8.87
C ASN A 237 3.89 -14.09 8.75
N GLY A 238 4.12 -12.94 8.12
CA GLY A 238 5.46 -12.38 7.93
C GLY A 238 6.30 -13.10 6.87
N GLU A 239 5.67 -13.82 5.95
CA GLU A 239 6.34 -14.54 4.86
C GLU A 239 6.10 -13.83 3.52
N PHE A 240 7.19 -13.54 2.78
CA PHE A 240 7.13 -12.83 1.51
C PHE A 240 8.11 -13.40 0.49
N ARG A 241 7.77 -13.23 -0.79
CA ARG A 241 8.63 -13.55 -1.95
C ARG A 241 8.51 -12.46 -3.00
N CYS A 242 9.62 -12.10 -3.63
CA CYS A 242 9.60 -11.39 -4.90
C CYS A 242 9.24 -12.38 -6.00
N LEU A 243 8.24 -12.04 -6.82
CA LEU A 243 7.76 -12.90 -7.92
C LEU A 243 8.20 -12.36 -9.28
N GLN A 244 8.57 -11.07 -9.36
CA GLN A 244 9.03 -10.41 -10.58
C GLN A 244 9.92 -9.23 -10.23
#